data_60d51de81ce6082713f8e53acc93f5e1
#
_entry.id   60d51de81ce6082713f8e53acc93f5e1
#
_cell.length_a   1.000
_cell.length_b   1.000
_cell.length_c   1.000
_cell.angle_alpha   90.00
_cell.angle_beta   90.00
_cell.angle_gamma   90.00
#
_symmetry.space_group_name_H-M   'P 1'
#
loop_
_entity.id
_entity.type
_entity.pdbx_description
1 polymer ?
#
loop_
_entity_poly.entity_id
_entity_poly.type
_entity_poly.pdbx_seq_one_letter_code
_entity_poly.pdbx_strand_id
1 'polypeptide(L)'
;MTEEEIRIRSTYLFLACSQAVEQFKDRLVATFPHPPLSSTLLLDKLLRRELGLLFRYWATRKIWERLESNEADAKDLNLAVLRLFVEGFNLPKDGSGLRYAELSTPAEEARELGHRVTDALGMEYQPLLTQLQSGIVLWRDSILKHTIEALERPTDELTAKVKQWAARTPEPQR
;
A
#
# COMPACT_ATOMS: atom_id res chain seq x y z
N MET A 1 11.47 7.05 19.69
CA MET A 1 9.98 6.86 19.76
C MET A 1 9.64 5.85 20.86
N THR A 2 8.55 6.10 21.59
CA THR A 2 8.01 5.09 22.50
C THR A 2 7.30 3.98 21.73
N GLU A 3 7.06 2.85 22.37
CA GLU A 3 6.29 1.75 21.78
C GLU A 3 4.86 2.19 21.39
N GLU A 4 4.24 3.03 22.19
CA GLU A 4 2.92 3.60 21.91
C GLU A 4 2.94 4.53 20.68
N GLU A 5 3.95 5.36 20.55
CA GLU A 5 4.13 6.21 19.36
C GLU A 5 4.31 5.36 18.08
N ILE A 6 5.13 4.33 18.15
CA ILE A 6 5.33 3.39 17.02
C ILE A 6 4.00 2.73 16.64
N ARG A 7 3.23 2.27 17.62
CA ARG A 7 1.92 1.66 17.40
C ARG A 7 0.94 2.63 16.73
N ILE A 8 0.84 3.86 17.21
CA ILE A 8 -0.07 4.87 16.64
C ILE A 8 0.34 5.24 15.22
N ARG A 9 1.63 5.51 14.99
CA ARG A 9 2.16 5.92 13.68
C ARG A 9 2.03 4.83 12.63
N SER A 10 2.34 3.59 12.98
CA SER A 10 2.20 2.44 12.07
C SER A 10 0.74 2.14 11.75
N THR A 11 -0.15 2.24 12.73
CA THR A 11 -1.60 2.04 12.53
C THR A 11 -2.18 3.13 11.61
N TYR A 12 -1.83 4.39 11.84
CA TYR A 12 -2.24 5.50 10.97
C TYR A 12 -1.82 5.25 9.51
N LEU A 13 -0.54 4.92 9.30
CA LEU A 13 -0.01 4.69 7.97
C LEU A 13 -0.68 3.50 7.28
N PHE A 14 -0.89 2.40 8.01
CA PHE A 14 -1.59 1.24 7.48
C PHE A 14 -3.02 1.57 7.05
N LEU A 15 -3.78 2.29 7.86
CA LEU A 15 -5.16 2.68 7.52
C LEU A 15 -5.21 3.66 6.35
N ALA A 16 -4.30 4.62 6.28
CA ALA A 16 -4.20 5.53 5.14
C ALA A 16 -3.89 4.77 3.84
N CYS A 17 -2.95 3.85 3.88
CA CYS A 17 -2.62 3.00 2.74
C CYS A 17 -3.76 2.05 2.37
N SER A 18 -4.51 1.52 3.34
CA SER A 18 -5.67 0.67 3.10
C SER A 18 -6.77 1.41 2.33
N GLN A 19 -7.05 2.65 2.71
CA GLN A 19 -8.01 3.48 1.97
C GLN A 19 -7.53 3.78 0.55
N ALA A 20 -6.25 4.09 0.38
CA ALA A 20 -5.67 4.32 -0.93
C ALA A 20 -5.73 3.07 -1.81
N VAL A 21 -5.42 1.89 -1.26
CA VAL A 21 -5.53 0.61 -1.99
C VAL A 21 -6.95 0.40 -2.50
N GLU A 22 -7.97 0.60 -1.66
CA GLU A 22 -9.37 0.43 -2.08
C GLU A 22 -9.73 1.40 -3.22
N GLN A 23 -9.38 2.67 -3.10
CA GLN A 23 -9.67 3.66 -4.14
C GLN A 23 -8.98 3.34 -5.47
N PHE A 24 -7.71 2.98 -5.45
CA PHE A 24 -6.94 2.72 -6.67
C PHE A 24 -7.33 1.38 -7.29
N LYS A 25 -7.58 0.38 -6.47
CA LYS A 25 -8.10 -0.92 -6.91
C LYS A 25 -9.43 -0.75 -7.65
N ASP A 26 -10.36 -0.01 -7.09
CA ASP A 26 -11.67 0.21 -7.72
C ASP A 26 -11.54 0.90 -9.08
N ARG A 27 -10.64 1.86 -9.21
CA ARG A 27 -10.33 2.49 -10.50
C ARG A 27 -9.76 1.50 -11.51
N LEU A 28 -8.85 0.64 -11.08
CA LEU A 28 -8.23 -0.37 -11.95
C LEU A 28 -9.23 -1.44 -12.38
N VAL A 29 -10.05 -1.94 -11.46
CA VAL A 29 -11.10 -2.93 -11.76
C VAL A 29 -12.11 -2.37 -12.78
N ALA A 30 -12.46 -1.10 -12.68
CA ALA A 30 -13.37 -0.43 -13.61
C ALA A 30 -12.85 -0.39 -15.06
N THR A 31 -11.55 -0.60 -15.30
CA THR A 31 -10.98 -0.68 -16.66
C THR A 31 -11.25 -2.01 -17.36
N PHE A 32 -11.60 -3.06 -16.62
CA PHE A 32 -11.84 -4.38 -17.18
C PHE A 32 -13.29 -4.50 -17.72
N PRO A 33 -13.47 -4.97 -18.97
CA PRO A 33 -14.81 -5.15 -19.54
C PRO A 33 -15.47 -6.39 -18.94
N HIS A 34 -16.53 -6.19 -18.15
CA HIS A 34 -17.46 -7.22 -17.64
C HIS A 34 -16.82 -8.61 -17.36
N PRO A 35 -15.81 -8.74 -16.52
CA PRO A 35 -15.25 -10.04 -16.21
C PRO A 35 -16.28 -10.89 -15.48
N PRO A 36 -16.25 -12.23 -15.61
CA PRO A 36 -17.07 -13.11 -14.78
C PRO A 36 -16.85 -12.80 -13.29
N LEU A 37 -17.88 -12.96 -12.46
CA LEU A 37 -17.83 -12.60 -11.03
C LEU A 37 -16.64 -13.24 -10.29
N SER A 38 -16.30 -14.49 -10.60
CA SER A 38 -15.13 -15.19 -10.04
C SER A 38 -13.81 -14.53 -10.40
N SER A 39 -13.67 -14.07 -11.65
CA SER A 39 -12.47 -13.35 -12.12
C SER A 39 -12.36 -11.97 -11.48
N THR A 40 -13.49 -11.29 -11.22
CA THR A 40 -13.52 -10.00 -10.53
C THR A 40 -13.03 -10.14 -9.09
N LEU A 41 -13.45 -11.19 -8.36
CA LEU A 41 -13.00 -11.45 -7.00
C LEU A 41 -11.50 -11.79 -6.95
N LEU A 42 -11.02 -12.56 -7.90
CA LEU A 42 -9.59 -12.89 -8.02
C LEU A 42 -8.75 -11.62 -8.30
N LEU A 43 -9.19 -10.80 -9.25
CA LEU A 43 -8.56 -9.54 -9.58
C LEU A 43 -8.53 -8.59 -8.38
N ASP A 44 -9.63 -8.48 -7.65
CA ASP A 44 -9.73 -7.67 -6.44
C ASP A 44 -8.69 -8.06 -5.39
N LYS A 45 -8.61 -9.35 -5.07
CA LYS A 45 -7.61 -9.88 -4.12
C LYS A 45 -6.18 -9.66 -4.59
N LEU A 46 -5.94 -9.89 -5.88
CA LEU A 46 -4.63 -9.73 -6.48
C LEU A 46 -4.16 -8.27 -6.44
N LEU A 47 -5.01 -7.33 -6.87
CA LEU A 47 -4.69 -5.91 -6.86
C LEU A 47 -4.46 -5.39 -5.43
N ARG A 48 -5.28 -5.79 -4.48
CA ARG A 48 -5.11 -5.42 -3.07
C ARG A 48 -3.75 -5.86 -2.53
N ARG A 49 -3.34 -7.08 -2.82
CA ARG A 49 -2.05 -7.61 -2.42
C ARG A 49 -0.88 -6.88 -3.09
N GLU A 50 -0.94 -6.72 -4.41
CA GLU A 50 0.14 -6.12 -5.19
C GLU A 50 0.30 -4.62 -4.91
N LEU A 51 -0.80 -3.87 -4.79
CA LEU A 51 -0.77 -2.46 -4.37
C LEU A 51 -0.26 -2.31 -2.93
N GLY A 52 -0.72 -3.15 -2.02
CA GLY A 52 -0.24 -3.16 -0.64
C GLY A 52 1.27 -3.40 -0.55
N LEU A 53 1.79 -4.31 -1.36
CA LEU A 53 3.22 -4.60 -1.46
C LEU A 53 4.01 -3.38 -1.96
N LEU A 54 3.58 -2.75 -3.05
CA LEU A 54 4.22 -1.57 -3.60
C LEU A 54 4.19 -0.38 -2.62
N PHE A 55 3.05 -0.13 -2.00
CA PHE A 55 2.89 0.96 -1.03
C PHE A 55 3.77 0.77 0.20
N ARG A 56 3.93 -0.47 0.66
CA ARG A 56 4.87 -0.80 1.72
C ARG A 56 6.30 -0.38 1.35
N TYR A 57 6.75 -0.68 0.13
CA TYR A 57 8.09 -0.30 -0.31
C TYR A 57 8.29 1.21 -0.34
N TRP A 58 7.32 1.96 -0.84
CA TRP A 58 7.39 3.43 -0.83
C TRP A 58 7.44 3.98 0.60
N ALA A 59 6.56 3.49 1.47
CA ALA A 59 6.54 3.91 2.86
C ALA A 59 7.85 3.58 3.58
N THR A 60 8.35 2.36 3.41
CA THR A 60 9.61 1.90 4.02
C THR A 60 10.79 2.79 3.62
N ARG A 61 10.94 3.08 2.32
CA ARG A 61 12.02 3.96 1.84
C ARG A 61 11.90 5.36 2.44
N LYS A 62 10.68 5.90 2.53
CA LYS A 62 10.45 7.24 3.08
C LYS A 62 10.72 7.30 4.58
N ILE A 63 10.39 6.27 5.32
CA ILE A 63 10.70 6.16 6.75
C ILE A 63 12.22 6.16 6.96
N TRP A 64 12.97 5.35 6.21
CA TRP A 64 14.42 5.33 6.29
C TRP A 64 15.05 6.68 5.94
N GLU A 65 14.59 7.32 4.88
CA GLU A 65 15.05 8.65 4.47
C GLU A 65 14.84 9.71 5.57
N ARG A 66 13.65 9.72 6.17
CA ARG A 66 13.30 10.74 7.17
C ARG A 66 13.88 10.50 8.55
N LEU A 67 14.17 9.25 8.88
CA LEU A 67 14.74 8.86 10.16
C LEU A 67 16.20 8.40 10.05
N GLU A 68 16.92 8.85 9.03
CA GLU A 68 18.33 8.46 8.80
C GLU A 68 19.26 8.75 10.00
N SER A 69 18.95 9.78 10.79
CA SER A 69 19.67 10.13 12.02
C SER A 69 19.27 9.29 13.24
N ASN A 70 18.23 8.47 13.15
CA ASN A 70 17.73 7.60 14.20
C ASN A 70 17.34 6.21 13.66
N GLU A 71 18.36 5.42 13.40
CA GLU A 71 18.23 4.10 12.80
C GLU A 71 17.35 3.14 13.65
N ALA A 72 17.41 3.23 14.98
CA ALA A 72 16.61 2.39 15.87
C ALA A 72 15.12 2.66 15.67
N ASP A 73 14.70 3.91 15.67
CA ASP A 73 13.29 4.30 15.41
C ASP A 73 12.85 3.91 14.00
N ALA A 74 13.70 4.11 13.00
CA ALA A 74 13.41 3.72 11.63
C ALA A 74 13.15 2.21 11.51
N LYS A 75 14.00 1.41 12.13
CA LYS A 75 13.87 -0.05 12.15
C LYS A 75 12.60 -0.52 12.85
N ASP A 76 12.34 -0.01 14.05
CA ASP A 76 11.20 -0.41 14.85
C ASP A 76 9.88 -0.02 14.18
N LEU A 77 9.80 1.18 13.63
CA LEU A 77 8.62 1.64 12.89
C LEU A 77 8.39 0.82 11.60
N ASN A 78 9.45 0.56 10.82
CA ASN A 78 9.35 -0.26 9.62
C ASN A 78 8.92 -1.69 9.93
N LEU A 79 9.39 -2.27 11.04
CA LEU A 79 8.96 -3.60 11.47
C LEU A 79 7.48 -3.63 11.85
N ALA A 80 7.00 -2.60 12.57
CA ALA A 80 5.58 -2.47 12.93
C ALA A 80 4.69 -2.30 11.68
N VAL A 81 5.10 -1.46 10.74
CA VAL A 81 4.42 -1.27 9.45
C VAL A 81 4.38 -2.59 8.67
N LEU A 82 5.51 -3.28 8.57
CA LEU A 82 5.59 -4.56 7.87
C LEU A 82 4.59 -5.58 8.41
N ARG A 83 4.49 -5.73 9.74
CA ARG A 83 3.55 -6.66 10.37
C ARG A 83 2.11 -6.36 10.00
N LEU A 84 1.70 -5.10 10.09
CA LEU A 84 0.34 -4.67 9.73
C LEU A 84 0.03 -4.91 8.25
N PHE A 85 0.98 -4.61 7.36
CA PHE A 85 0.81 -4.79 5.91
C PHE A 85 0.76 -6.28 5.52
N VAL A 86 1.61 -7.11 6.11
CA VAL A 86 1.59 -8.57 5.85
C VAL A 86 0.24 -9.16 6.22
N GLU A 87 -0.31 -8.80 7.37
CA GLU A 87 -1.60 -9.30 7.82
C GLU A 87 -2.77 -8.68 7.04
N GLY A 88 -2.77 -7.36 6.89
CA GLY A 88 -3.90 -6.62 6.31
C GLY A 88 -4.05 -6.80 4.80
N PHE A 89 -2.97 -6.92 4.06
CA PHE A 89 -2.97 -7.12 2.60
C PHE A 89 -2.62 -8.54 2.17
N ASN A 90 -2.41 -9.45 3.11
CA ASN A 90 -1.99 -10.81 2.82
C ASN A 90 -0.75 -10.86 1.90
N LEU A 91 0.30 -10.12 2.27
CA LEU A 91 1.50 -10.03 1.46
C LEU A 91 2.23 -11.37 1.36
N PRO A 92 2.90 -11.65 0.22
CA PRO A 92 3.69 -12.86 0.06
C PRO A 92 4.86 -12.87 1.05
N LYS A 93 5.13 -14.03 1.62
CA LYS A 93 6.23 -14.28 2.58
C LYS A 93 7.48 -14.88 1.91
N ASP A 94 7.40 -15.17 0.64
CA ASP A 94 8.40 -15.89 -0.16
C ASP A 94 9.45 -14.97 -0.82
N GLY A 95 9.43 -13.67 -0.54
CA GLY A 95 10.32 -12.71 -1.17
C GLY A 95 9.96 -12.32 -2.60
N SER A 96 8.83 -12.79 -3.14
CA SER A 96 8.41 -12.47 -4.54
C SER A 96 8.24 -10.98 -4.81
N GLY A 97 8.08 -10.16 -3.77
CA GLY A 97 7.99 -8.70 -3.86
C GLY A 97 9.31 -7.94 -3.79
N LEU A 98 10.44 -8.62 -3.55
CA LEU A 98 11.75 -7.97 -3.42
C LEU A 98 12.18 -7.21 -4.67
N ARG A 99 11.64 -7.57 -5.84
CA ARG A 99 11.89 -6.88 -7.10
C ARG A 99 11.62 -5.37 -6.99
N TYR A 100 10.57 -4.96 -6.28
CA TYR A 100 10.29 -3.54 -6.08
C TYR A 100 11.41 -2.78 -5.33
N ALA A 101 12.18 -3.44 -4.49
CA ALA A 101 13.30 -2.83 -3.80
C ALA A 101 14.43 -2.40 -4.74
N GLU A 102 14.54 -3.03 -5.91
CA GLU A 102 15.57 -2.76 -6.93
C GLU A 102 15.16 -1.66 -7.91
N LEU A 103 13.87 -1.30 -7.96
CA LEU A 103 13.33 -0.33 -8.91
C LEU A 103 13.46 1.09 -8.37
N SER A 104 13.80 2.03 -9.25
CA SER A 104 14.05 3.43 -8.88
C SER A 104 13.10 4.44 -9.52
N THR A 105 12.42 4.07 -10.61
CA THR A 105 11.53 4.97 -11.35
C THR A 105 10.07 4.52 -11.31
N PRO A 106 9.12 5.47 -11.33
CA PRO A 106 7.69 5.13 -11.43
C PRO A 106 7.33 4.29 -12.67
N ALA A 107 8.01 4.50 -13.79
CA ALA A 107 7.79 3.72 -15.00
C ALA A 107 8.17 2.24 -14.83
N GLU A 108 9.29 1.96 -14.18
CA GLU A 108 9.72 0.59 -13.85
C GLU A 108 8.76 -0.07 -12.87
N GLU A 109 8.32 0.66 -11.84
CA GLU A 109 7.35 0.18 -10.84
C GLU A 109 6.00 -0.15 -11.48
N ALA A 110 5.49 0.70 -12.37
CA ALA A 110 4.26 0.45 -13.12
C ALA A 110 4.36 -0.79 -14.01
N ARG A 111 5.50 -0.97 -14.66
CA ARG A 111 5.76 -2.15 -15.50
C ARG A 111 5.82 -3.43 -14.68
N GLU A 112 6.52 -3.42 -13.56
CA GLU A 112 6.60 -4.58 -12.66
C GLU A 112 5.22 -4.95 -12.11
N LEU A 113 4.45 -3.98 -11.63
CA LEU A 113 3.09 -4.20 -11.15
C LEU A 113 2.21 -4.78 -12.27
N GLY A 114 2.29 -4.23 -13.46
CA GLY A 114 1.57 -4.72 -14.64
C GLY A 114 1.90 -6.18 -14.97
N HIS A 115 3.18 -6.55 -14.99
CA HIS A 115 3.61 -7.93 -15.19
C HIS A 115 3.10 -8.87 -14.12
N ARG A 116 3.21 -8.51 -12.86
CA ARG A 116 2.74 -9.35 -11.75
C ARG A 116 1.24 -9.60 -11.79
N VAL A 117 0.47 -8.60 -12.18
CA VAL A 117 -1.00 -8.74 -12.32
C VAL A 117 -1.35 -9.57 -13.55
N THR A 118 -0.76 -9.28 -14.70
CA THR A 118 -1.07 -9.98 -15.95
C THR A 118 -0.60 -11.44 -15.94
N ASP A 119 0.55 -11.73 -15.35
CA ASP A 119 1.04 -13.10 -15.17
C ASP A 119 0.09 -13.92 -14.31
N ALA A 120 -0.37 -13.35 -13.20
CA ALA A 120 -1.31 -14.04 -12.31
C ALA A 120 -2.69 -14.26 -12.94
N LEU A 121 -3.12 -13.36 -13.84
CA LEU A 121 -4.38 -13.51 -14.59
C LEU A 121 -4.23 -14.37 -15.85
N GLY A 122 -3.00 -14.67 -16.28
CA GLY A 122 -2.72 -15.41 -17.50
C GLY A 122 -3.07 -14.65 -18.79
N MET A 123 -3.14 -13.32 -18.73
CA MET A 123 -3.49 -12.48 -19.88
C MET A 123 -2.84 -11.11 -19.80
N GLU A 124 -2.42 -10.56 -20.93
CA GLU A 124 -2.07 -9.15 -21.03
C GLU A 124 -3.32 -8.30 -21.26
N TYR A 125 -3.35 -7.13 -20.59
CA TYR A 125 -4.44 -6.19 -20.74
C TYR A 125 -3.92 -4.76 -20.80
N GLN A 126 -3.85 -4.21 -22.02
CA GLN A 126 -3.25 -2.92 -22.30
C GLN A 126 -3.91 -1.74 -21.54
N PRO A 127 -5.26 -1.66 -21.39
CA PRO A 127 -5.88 -0.61 -20.60
C PRO A 127 -5.44 -0.59 -19.14
N LEU A 128 -5.16 -1.75 -18.52
CA LEU A 128 -4.58 -1.82 -17.18
C LEU A 128 -3.19 -1.19 -17.13
N LEU A 129 -2.31 -1.55 -18.05
CA LEU A 129 -0.96 -0.99 -18.13
C LEU A 129 -0.99 0.53 -18.31
N THR A 130 -1.89 1.03 -19.16
CA THR A 130 -2.07 2.47 -19.37
C THR A 130 -2.53 3.17 -18.09
N GLN A 131 -3.48 2.61 -17.36
CA GLN A 131 -3.96 3.15 -16.08
C GLN A 131 -2.87 3.13 -15.00
N LEU A 132 -2.08 2.06 -14.94
CA LEU A 132 -0.95 1.97 -14.02
C LEU A 132 0.09 3.05 -14.31
N GLN A 133 0.46 3.23 -15.56
CA GLN A 133 1.45 4.23 -15.98
C GLN A 133 0.98 5.66 -15.65
N SER A 134 -0.29 5.97 -15.86
CA SER A 134 -0.85 7.30 -15.58
C SER A 134 -1.10 7.55 -14.09
N GLY A 135 -1.43 6.52 -13.33
CA GLY A 135 -1.80 6.62 -11.91
C GLY A 135 -0.64 6.53 -10.94
N ILE A 136 0.41 5.80 -11.29
CA ILE A 136 1.49 5.43 -10.35
C ILE A 136 2.17 6.63 -9.68
N VAL A 137 2.40 7.71 -10.42
CA VAL A 137 3.04 8.92 -9.87
C VAL A 137 2.16 9.58 -8.82
N LEU A 138 0.86 9.73 -9.10
CA LEU A 138 -0.10 10.31 -8.16
C LEU A 138 -0.26 9.45 -6.91
N TRP A 139 -0.29 8.14 -7.07
CA TRP A 139 -0.38 7.19 -5.95
C TRP A 139 0.85 7.25 -5.07
N ARG A 140 2.03 7.31 -5.69
CA ARG A 140 3.29 7.47 -4.97
C ARG A 140 3.30 8.74 -4.14
N ASP A 141 2.95 9.86 -4.71
CA ASP A 141 2.88 11.15 -4.00
C ASP A 141 1.92 11.09 -2.82
N SER A 142 0.76 10.46 -2.99
CA SER A 142 -0.23 10.26 -1.93
C SER A 142 0.34 9.41 -0.78
N ILE A 143 0.98 8.30 -1.08
CA ILE A 143 1.56 7.41 -0.05
C ILE A 143 2.74 8.06 0.66
N LEU A 144 3.60 8.78 -0.06
CA LEU A 144 4.70 9.53 0.55
C LEU A 144 4.19 10.63 1.47
N LYS A 145 3.13 11.33 1.08
CA LYS A 145 2.48 12.34 1.92
C LYS A 145 1.92 11.72 3.21
N HIS A 146 1.21 10.61 3.12
CA HIS A 146 0.69 9.90 4.30
C HIS A 146 1.82 9.40 5.20
N THR A 147 2.92 8.96 4.63
CA THR A 147 4.10 8.53 5.40
C THR A 147 4.71 9.70 6.17
N ILE A 148 4.85 10.86 5.53
CA ILE A 148 5.34 12.09 6.19
C ILE A 148 4.39 12.50 7.30
N GLU A 149 3.08 12.50 7.07
CA GLU A 149 2.09 12.79 8.10
C GLU A 149 2.19 11.82 9.30
N ALA A 150 2.40 10.54 9.04
CA ALA A 150 2.58 9.53 10.07
C ALA A 150 3.82 9.78 10.93
N LEU A 151 4.87 10.38 10.37
CA LEU A 151 6.14 10.68 11.05
C LEU A 151 6.11 12.02 11.80
N GLU A 152 5.49 13.04 11.23
CA GLU A 152 5.64 14.44 11.67
C GLU A 152 4.46 14.96 12.49
N ARG A 153 3.24 14.42 12.31
CA ARG A 153 2.09 14.87 13.09
C ARG A 153 2.16 14.42 14.55
N PRO A 154 1.64 15.23 15.48
CA PRO A 154 1.46 14.82 16.87
C PRO A 154 0.61 13.54 16.98
N THR A 155 0.94 12.68 17.94
CA THR A 155 0.26 11.39 18.12
C THR A 155 -1.22 11.51 18.47
N ASP A 156 -1.63 12.56 19.16
CA ASP A 156 -3.05 12.85 19.49
C ASP A 156 -3.87 13.14 18.23
N GLU A 157 -3.31 13.88 17.26
CA GLU A 157 -3.97 14.13 15.96
C GLU A 157 -4.11 12.85 15.17
N LEU A 158 -3.04 12.02 15.12
CA LEU A 158 -3.08 10.73 14.46
C LEU A 158 -4.11 9.79 15.09
N THR A 159 -4.16 9.75 16.42
CA THR A 159 -5.13 8.96 17.17
C THR A 159 -6.56 9.38 16.86
N ALA A 160 -6.83 10.68 16.80
CA ALA A 160 -8.15 11.21 16.45
C ALA A 160 -8.56 10.78 15.02
N LYS A 161 -7.66 10.84 14.05
CA LYS A 161 -7.91 10.38 12.69
C LYS A 161 -8.15 8.88 12.61
N VAL A 162 -7.36 8.07 13.32
CA VAL A 162 -7.55 6.61 13.37
C VAL A 162 -8.93 6.26 13.92
N LYS A 163 -9.36 6.90 15.00
CA LYS A 163 -10.70 6.71 15.57
C LYS A 163 -11.80 7.11 14.60
N GLN A 164 -11.63 8.22 13.88
CA GLN A 164 -12.59 8.68 12.88
C GLN A 164 -12.72 7.68 11.72
N TRP A 165 -11.63 7.11 11.25
CA TRP A 165 -11.64 6.11 10.18
C TRP A 165 -12.26 4.79 10.64
N ALA A 166 -11.92 4.31 11.84
CA ALA A 166 -12.49 3.11 12.41
C ALA A 166 -14.03 3.20 12.55
N ALA A 167 -14.57 4.37 12.94
CA ALA A 167 -16.00 4.62 13.04
C ALA A 167 -16.74 4.62 11.69
N ARG A 168 -16.03 4.83 10.57
CA ARG A 168 -16.59 4.84 9.21
C ARG A 168 -16.54 3.49 8.51
N THR A 169 -15.76 2.55 9.02
CA THR A 169 -15.69 1.19 8.47
C THR A 169 -16.91 0.43 8.96
N PRO A 170 -17.84 0.00 8.07
CA PRO A 170 -18.95 -0.85 8.50
C PRO A 170 -18.39 -2.14 9.10
N GLU A 171 -18.94 -2.58 10.24
CA GLU A 171 -18.60 -3.89 10.78
C GLU A 171 -18.83 -4.96 9.70
N PRO A 172 -17.89 -5.91 9.53
CA PRO A 172 -18.15 -7.01 8.62
C PRO A 172 -19.41 -7.73 9.08
N GLN A 173 -20.41 -7.75 8.22
CA GLN A 173 -21.61 -8.54 8.46
C GLN A 173 -21.19 -9.98 8.67
N ARG A 174 -21.45 -10.49 9.88
CA ARG A 174 -21.18 -11.88 10.25
C ARG A 174 -22.13 -12.82 9.52
#